data_1e50fb1cd7235cae8704ff58cbaeb2c8
#
_entry.id   1e50fb1cd7235cae8704ff58cbaeb2c8
#
_cell.length_a   1.000
_cell.length_b   1.000
_cell.length_c   1.000
_cell.angle_alpha   90.00
_cell.angle_beta   90.00
_cell.angle_gamma   90.00
#
_symmetry.space_group_name_H-M   'P 1'
#
loop_
_entity.id
_entity.type
_entity.pdbx_description
1 polymer ?
#
loop_
_entity_poly.entity_id
_entity_poly.type
_entity_poly.pdbx_seq_one_letter_code
_entity_poly.pdbx_strand_id
1 'polypeptide(L)'
;MSTINYTVTVSGGLFLVDGASKPKLTFRDGDTYVFDQADSSNASNTFRFSATSDNSGASEYTTGVTVTGTAGSAGAKTTIVTSSSTTDTLYYYSGDTAGYGEEFSNSGYNTTSEGILKPIVGGAGEKWGPMLNHSIDQLIDKTVPASGGTFTGAVTASAGVIGNLTGNASGTAATVTTAAQPAIT
;
A
#
# COMPACT_ATOMS: atom_id res chain seq x y z
N MET A 1 -2.69 -5.89 5.00
CA MET A 1 -1.63 -6.88 4.70
C MET A 1 -2.02 -7.60 3.42
N SER A 2 -1.26 -7.41 2.38
CA SER A 2 -1.41 -8.11 1.11
C SER A 2 -0.16 -8.93 0.83
N THR A 3 -0.27 -10.00 0.04
CA THR A 3 0.89 -10.74 -0.47
C THR A 3 1.01 -10.48 -1.96
N ILE A 4 2.14 -9.97 -2.37
CA ILE A 4 2.49 -9.67 -3.75
C ILE A 4 3.55 -10.68 -4.19
N ASN A 5 3.30 -11.38 -5.29
CA ASN A 5 4.22 -12.37 -5.81
C ASN A 5 4.84 -11.86 -7.10
N TYR A 6 6.14 -11.99 -7.20
CA TYR A 6 6.95 -11.68 -8.38
C TYR A 6 7.66 -12.94 -8.87
N THR A 7 7.71 -13.12 -10.17
CA THR A 7 8.57 -14.14 -10.79
C THR A 7 9.92 -13.50 -11.13
N VAL A 8 11.00 -14.10 -10.67
CA VAL A 8 12.37 -13.64 -10.97
C VAL A 8 13.02 -14.61 -11.94
N THR A 9 13.61 -14.05 -12.98
CA THR A 9 14.46 -14.77 -13.93
C THR A 9 15.75 -13.98 -14.18
N VAL A 10 16.75 -14.60 -14.78
CA VAL A 10 18.01 -13.94 -15.16
C VAL A 10 18.17 -13.99 -16.67
N SER A 11 18.45 -12.84 -17.27
CA SER A 11 18.81 -12.74 -18.69
C SER A 11 19.79 -11.59 -18.91
N GLY A 12 20.81 -11.83 -19.72
CA GLY A 12 21.82 -10.81 -20.07
C GLY A 12 22.59 -10.24 -18.87
N GLY A 13 22.72 -11.00 -17.77
CA GLY A 13 23.39 -10.54 -16.54
C GLY A 13 22.53 -9.58 -15.72
N LEU A 14 21.22 -9.65 -15.82
CA LEU A 14 20.28 -8.81 -15.09
C LEU A 14 19.14 -9.65 -14.53
N PHE A 15 18.59 -9.25 -13.37
CA PHE A 15 17.31 -9.77 -12.92
C PHE A 15 16.17 -9.20 -13.77
N LEU A 16 15.31 -10.08 -14.23
CA LEU A 16 14.00 -9.73 -14.74
C LEU A 16 12.97 -10.05 -13.67
N VAL A 17 12.16 -9.06 -13.32
CA VAL A 17 11.04 -9.24 -12.38
C VAL A 17 9.75 -9.12 -13.19
N ASP A 18 8.96 -10.19 -13.21
CA ASP A 18 7.79 -10.35 -14.08
C ASP A 18 8.09 -10.02 -15.55
N GLY A 19 9.28 -10.39 -16.02
CA GLY A 19 9.74 -10.16 -17.39
C GLY A 19 10.33 -8.76 -17.66
N ALA A 20 10.18 -7.82 -16.74
CA ALA A 20 10.78 -6.48 -16.87
C ALA A 20 12.24 -6.50 -16.38
N SER A 21 13.16 -5.93 -17.19
CA SER A 21 14.57 -5.88 -16.86
C SER A 21 14.88 -4.82 -15.81
N LYS A 22 15.43 -5.22 -14.67
CA LYS A 22 15.81 -4.34 -13.54
C LYS A 22 14.75 -3.26 -13.22
N PRO A 23 13.47 -3.61 -13.01
CA PRO A 23 12.48 -2.57 -12.72
C PRO A 23 12.72 -1.98 -11.34
N LYS A 24 12.51 -0.67 -11.20
CA LYS A 24 12.32 -0.09 -9.88
C LYS A 24 11.02 -0.59 -9.30
N LEU A 25 11.07 -1.15 -8.11
CA LEU A 25 9.94 -1.70 -7.40
C LEU A 25 9.58 -0.82 -6.21
N THR A 26 8.32 -0.87 -5.81
CA THR A 26 7.86 -0.16 -4.62
C THR A 26 7.19 -1.11 -3.64
N PHE A 27 7.31 -0.81 -2.35
CA PHE A 27 6.62 -1.53 -1.30
C PHE A 27 5.75 -0.61 -0.43
N ARG A 28 4.88 -1.21 0.34
CA ARG A 28 4.09 -0.57 1.41
C ARG A 28 4.34 -1.28 2.71
N ASP A 29 4.31 -0.55 3.80
CA ASP A 29 4.41 -1.15 5.11
C ASP A 29 3.26 -2.11 5.40
N GLY A 30 3.60 -3.23 6.02
CA GLY A 30 2.65 -4.27 6.40
C GLY A 30 2.31 -5.26 5.30
N ASP A 31 2.87 -5.14 4.11
CA ASP A 31 2.68 -6.10 3.03
C ASP A 31 3.83 -7.12 2.96
N THR A 32 3.57 -8.23 2.29
CA THR A 32 4.54 -9.31 2.06
C THR A 32 4.86 -9.38 0.58
N TYR A 33 6.13 -9.39 0.25
CA TYR A 33 6.62 -9.49 -1.13
C TYR A 33 7.40 -10.79 -1.28
N VAL A 34 6.99 -11.60 -2.24
CA VAL A 34 7.59 -12.91 -2.54
C VAL A 34 8.24 -12.85 -3.91
N PHE A 35 9.52 -13.12 -3.97
CA PHE A 35 10.30 -13.19 -5.19
C PHE A 35 10.62 -14.65 -5.48
N ASP A 36 9.86 -15.25 -6.39
CA ASP A 36 10.04 -16.64 -6.80
C ASP A 36 11.29 -16.77 -7.68
N GLN A 37 12.23 -17.57 -7.25
CA GLN A 37 13.50 -17.84 -7.90
C GLN A 37 13.60 -19.29 -8.40
N ALA A 38 12.48 -19.97 -8.61
CA ALA A 38 12.50 -21.37 -9.03
C ALA A 38 13.04 -21.59 -10.45
N ASP A 39 12.99 -20.56 -11.31
CA ASP A 39 13.51 -20.64 -12.67
C ASP A 39 15.02 -20.92 -12.68
N SER A 40 15.45 -21.87 -13.51
CA SER A 40 16.85 -22.33 -13.58
C SER A 40 17.86 -21.24 -13.96
N SER A 41 17.41 -20.16 -14.60
CA SER A 41 18.28 -19.01 -14.91
C SER A 41 18.79 -18.29 -13.66
N ASN A 42 18.11 -18.44 -12.52
CA ASN A 42 18.57 -17.90 -11.23
C ASN A 42 19.72 -18.69 -10.60
N ALA A 43 20.13 -19.82 -11.16
CA ALA A 43 21.23 -20.60 -10.59
C ALA A 43 22.48 -19.73 -10.43
N SER A 44 23.08 -19.75 -9.22
CA SER A 44 24.22 -18.89 -8.85
C SER A 44 23.92 -17.37 -8.88
N ASN A 45 22.64 -16.98 -8.76
CA ASN A 45 22.22 -15.57 -8.66
C ASN A 45 21.12 -15.45 -7.60
N THR A 46 21.52 -15.41 -6.34
CA THR A 46 20.56 -15.32 -5.23
C THR A 46 20.02 -13.89 -5.11
N PHE A 47 18.69 -13.75 -5.11
CA PHE A 47 18.04 -12.47 -4.93
C PHE A 47 18.10 -12.04 -3.45
N ARG A 48 18.70 -10.91 -3.18
CA ARG A 48 18.95 -10.38 -1.84
C ARG A 48 18.55 -8.92 -1.77
N PHE A 49 18.48 -8.39 -0.54
CA PHE A 49 18.24 -6.98 -0.28
C PHE A 49 19.41 -6.33 0.44
N SER A 50 19.63 -5.04 0.18
CA SER A 50 20.64 -4.21 0.80
C SER A 50 20.11 -2.78 0.99
N ALA A 51 20.67 -2.04 1.94
CA ALA A 51 20.44 -0.59 2.08
C ALA A 51 21.33 0.26 1.15
N THR A 52 22.25 -0.37 0.43
CA THR A 52 23.11 0.30 -0.56
C THR A 52 22.92 -0.32 -1.94
N SER A 53 22.99 0.52 -2.98
CA SER A 53 22.73 0.11 -4.36
C SER A 53 23.74 -0.93 -4.82
N ASP A 54 23.24 -1.90 -5.59
CA ASP A 54 24.00 -2.93 -6.32
C ASP A 54 25.12 -3.59 -5.48
N ASN A 55 24.80 -3.99 -4.30
CA ASN A 55 25.74 -4.31 -3.26
C ASN A 55 26.06 -5.81 -3.19
N SER A 56 26.62 -6.38 -4.23
CA SER A 56 27.14 -7.76 -4.14
C SER A 56 28.31 -7.79 -3.14
N GLY A 57 28.12 -8.55 -2.04
CA GLY A 57 29.17 -8.76 -1.04
C GLY A 57 29.26 -7.76 0.10
N ALA A 58 28.39 -6.74 0.19
CA ALA A 58 28.27 -5.89 1.36
C ALA A 58 27.13 -6.35 2.29
N SER A 59 26.78 -5.54 3.30
CA SER A 59 25.82 -5.94 4.33
C SER A 59 24.44 -6.21 3.76
N GLU A 60 24.06 -7.48 3.74
CA GLU A 60 22.71 -7.90 3.39
C GLU A 60 21.69 -7.32 4.39
N TYR A 61 20.58 -6.82 3.88
CA TYR A 61 19.42 -6.45 4.69
C TYR A 61 18.58 -7.69 4.96
N THR A 62 18.47 -8.05 6.23
CA THR A 62 17.81 -9.30 6.66
C THR A 62 16.53 -9.07 7.49
N THR A 63 16.24 -7.83 7.90
CA THR A 63 15.05 -7.53 8.71
C THR A 63 13.77 -7.83 7.93
N GLY A 64 12.98 -8.78 8.44
CA GLY A 64 11.76 -9.22 7.77
C GLY A 64 11.99 -10.10 6.53
N VAL A 65 13.24 -10.45 6.21
CA VAL A 65 13.60 -11.26 5.03
C VAL A 65 13.73 -12.73 5.39
N THR A 66 13.17 -13.59 4.56
CA THR A 66 13.32 -15.05 4.64
C THR A 66 13.69 -15.59 3.28
N VAL A 67 14.76 -16.38 3.21
CA VAL A 67 15.19 -17.07 1.99
C VAL A 67 14.87 -18.56 2.14
N THR A 68 14.27 -19.14 1.12
CA THR A 68 13.89 -20.57 1.09
C THR A 68 14.43 -21.21 -0.19
N GLY A 69 14.97 -22.40 -0.05
CA GLY A 69 15.48 -23.19 -1.17
C GLY A 69 16.80 -22.63 -1.74
N THR A 70 17.18 -23.17 -2.89
CA THR A 70 18.36 -22.74 -3.65
C THR A 70 17.92 -22.09 -4.94
N ALA A 71 18.38 -20.89 -5.23
CA ALA A 71 18.07 -20.16 -6.46
C ALA A 71 18.26 -21.04 -7.70
N GLY A 72 17.32 -21.01 -8.62
CA GLY A 72 17.30 -21.89 -9.79
C GLY A 72 16.69 -23.28 -9.55
N SER A 73 16.15 -23.55 -8.37
CA SER A 73 15.53 -24.83 -8.02
C SER A 73 14.07 -24.63 -7.60
N ALA A 74 13.24 -25.65 -7.81
CA ALA A 74 11.83 -25.61 -7.47
C ALA A 74 11.61 -25.20 -6.00
N GLY A 75 10.70 -24.25 -5.75
CA GLY A 75 10.38 -23.73 -4.44
C GLY A 75 11.36 -22.67 -3.88
N ALA A 76 12.41 -22.32 -4.62
CA ALA A 76 13.33 -21.26 -4.23
C ALA A 76 12.63 -19.91 -4.25
N LYS A 77 12.76 -19.14 -3.16
CA LYS A 77 12.18 -17.78 -3.07
C LYS A 77 12.87 -16.95 -2.00
N THR A 78 12.86 -15.66 -2.22
CA THR A 78 13.16 -14.65 -1.20
C THR A 78 11.86 -13.93 -0.86
N THR A 79 11.54 -13.86 0.43
CA THR A 79 10.32 -13.20 0.93
C THR A 79 10.74 -12.06 1.86
N ILE A 80 10.13 -10.90 1.71
CA ILE A 80 10.26 -9.80 2.65
C ILE A 80 8.88 -9.39 3.19
N VAL A 81 8.76 -9.30 4.51
CA VAL A 81 7.63 -8.71 5.20
C VAL A 81 8.02 -7.31 5.61
N THR A 82 7.39 -6.32 5.01
CA THR A 82 7.69 -4.91 5.26
C THR A 82 6.90 -4.36 6.46
N SER A 83 7.43 -3.35 7.10
CA SER A 83 6.81 -2.67 8.24
C SER A 83 7.30 -1.22 8.33
N SER A 84 6.78 -0.45 9.27
CA SER A 84 7.25 0.92 9.54
C SER A 84 8.70 1.00 10.02
N SER A 85 9.33 -0.13 10.35
CA SER A 85 10.77 -0.23 10.66
C SER A 85 11.63 -0.65 9.46
N THR A 86 11.00 -0.96 8.32
CA THR A 86 11.74 -1.24 7.08
C THR A 86 12.35 0.04 6.54
N THR A 87 13.63 0.00 6.19
CA THR A 87 14.32 1.15 5.59
C THR A 87 13.58 1.61 4.33
N ASP A 88 13.31 2.91 4.20
CA ASP A 88 12.50 3.49 3.12
C ASP A 88 13.03 3.18 1.71
N THR A 89 14.34 3.05 1.58
CA THR A 89 14.99 2.67 0.33
C THR A 89 15.85 1.44 0.55
N LEU A 90 15.47 0.36 -0.09
CA LEU A 90 16.24 -0.84 -0.25
C LEU A 90 16.59 -1.01 -1.72
N TYR A 91 17.53 -1.91 -1.97
CA TYR A 91 17.93 -2.34 -3.30
C TYR A 91 17.90 -3.87 -3.32
N TYR A 92 17.29 -4.45 -4.33
CA TYR A 92 17.49 -5.85 -4.59
C TYR A 92 18.75 -6.03 -5.44
N TYR A 93 19.48 -7.09 -5.20
CA TYR A 93 20.75 -7.38 -5.88
C TYR A 93 21.01 -8.88 -5.94
N SER A 94 21.96 -9.31 -6.78
CA SER A 94 22.47 -10.67 -6.72
C SER A 94 23.54 -10.79 -5.64
N GLY A 95 23.36 -11.74 -4.73
CA GLY A 95 24.40 -12.06 -3.73
C GLY A 95 25.71 -12.57 -4.32
N ASP A 96 25.70 -12.93 -5.61
CA ASP A 96 26.81 -13.59 -6.28
C ASP A 96 27.50 -12.69 -7.31
N THR A 97 26.76 -11.78 -7.97
CA THR A 97 27.28 -10.98 -9.08
C THR A 97 26.71 -9.54 -9.04
N ALA A 98 27.58 -8.54 -9.22
CA ALA A 98 27.20 -7.13 -9.28
C ALA A 98 26.41 -6.79 -10.57
N GLY A 99 25.61 -5.72 -10.52
CA GLY A 99 24.92 -5.16 -11.69
C GLY A 99 23.52 -5.70 -11.94
N TYR A 100 23.06 -6.69 -11.19
CA TYR A 100 21.81 -7.42 -11.47
C TYR A 100 20.56 -6.70 -11.00
N GLY A 101 20.66 -5.87 -9.98
CA GLY A 101 19.53 -5.34 -9.24
C GLY A 101 19.24 -3.84 -9.40
N GLU A 102 18.19 -3.38 -8.73
CA GLU A 102 17.72 -2.00 -8.77
C GLU A 102 17.00 -1.65 -7.45
N GLU A 103 16.47 -0.47 -7.35
CA GLU A 103 15.77 0.08 -6.18
C GLU A 103 14.47 -0.67 -5.86
N PHE A 104 14.25 -0.89 -4.56
CA PHE A 104 13.01 -1.37 -3.96
C PHE A 104 12.68 -0.41 -2.81
N SER A 105 11.81 0.56 -3.05
CA SER A 105 11.59 1.68 -2.13
C SER A 105 10.15 1.76 -1.64
N ASN A 106 9.99 2.35 -0.46
CA ASN A 106 8.67 2.60 0.10
C ASN A 106 7.88 3.52 -0.84
N SER A 107 6.65 3.12 -1.13
CA SER A 107 5.74 3.92 -1.96
C SER A 107 5.36 5.27 -1.34
N GLY A 108 5.73 5.48 -0.07
CA GLY A 108 5.48 6.70 0.68
C GLY A 108 4.07 6.81 1.24
N TYR A 109 3.27 5.73 1.17
CA TYR A 109 1.95 5.70 1.79
C TYR A 109 1.54 4.29 2.23
N ASN A 110 0.72 4.23 3.26
CA ASN A 110 0.04 3.02 3.71
C ASN A 110 -1.45 3.12 3.42
N THR A 111 -2.10 1.98 3.26
CA THR A 111 -3.56 1.92 3.15
C THR A 111 -4.17 1.70 4.54
N THR A 112 -5.12 2.53 4.95
CA THR A 112 -5.90 2.31 6.17
C THR A 112 -6.81 1.09 6.02
N SER A 113 -7.43 0.63 7.13
CA SER A 113 -8.44 -0.43 7.11
C SER A 113 -9.62 -0.12 6.18
N GLU A 114 -9.93 1.15 5.97
CA GLU A 114 -10.98 1.63 5.07
C GLU A 114 -10.50 1.76 3.61
N GLY A 115 -9.23 1.42 3.34
CA GLY A 115 -8.63 1.51 2.00
C GLY A 115 -8.22 2.93 1.60
N ILE A 116 -8.15 3.86 2.53
CA ILE A 116 -7.68 5.24 2.28
C ILE A 116 -6.15 5.26 2.29
N LEU A 117 -5.52 5.90 1.32
CA LEU A 117 -4.08 6.08 1.28
C LEU A 117 -3.65 7.12 2.32
N LYS A 118 -2.75 6.71 3.21
CA LYS A 118 -2.21 7.56 4.27
C LYS A 118 -0.73 7.82 4.01
N PRO A 119 -0.31 9.09 3.84
CA PRO A 119 1.11 9.42 3.71
C PRO A 119 1.91 8.99 4.93
N ILE A 120 3.11 8.43 4.70
CA ILE A 120 4.05 8.09 5.77
C ILE A 120 4.90 9.32 6.07
N VAL A 121 4.98 9.69 7.35
CA VAL A 121 5.80 10.82 7.77
C VAL A 121 7.27 10.50 7.52
N GLY A 122 7.93 11.33 6.69
CA GLY A 122 9.33 11.17 6.31
C GLY A 122 9.57 10.32 5.06
N GLY A 123 8.59 9.51 4.61
CA GLY A 123 8.77 8.61 3.47
C GLY A 123 8.41 9.19 2.10
N ALA A 124 7.88 10.40 2.03
CA ALA A 124 7.22 10.87 0.82
C ALA A 124 8.03 11.89 -0.02
N GLY A 125 9.08 12.52 0.52
CA GLY A 125 9.86 13.51 -0.21
C GLY A 125 8.96 14.52 -0.96
N GLU A 126 9.26 14.73 -2.23
CA GLU A 126 8.48 15.64 -3.10
C GLU A 126 7.08 15.11 -3.52
N LYS A 127 6.75 13.89 -3.13
CA LYS A 127 5.46 13.25 -3.46
C LYS A 127 4.30 13.64 -2.53
N TRP A 128 4.57 14.46 -1.52
CA TRP A 128 3.58 14.86 -0.51
C TRP A 128 2.32 15.50 -1.11
N GLY A 129 2.47 16.41 -2.06
CA GLY A 129 1.34 17.11 -2.68
C GLY A 129 0.37 16.16 -3.39
N PRO A 130 0.83 15.38 -4.38
CA PRO A 130 -0.02 14.40 -5.08
C PRO A 130 -0.65 13.36 -4.14
N MET A 131 0.10 12.90 -3.13
CA MET A 131 -0.39 11.91 -2.17
C MET A 131 -1.47 12.47 -1.26
N LEU A 132 -1.30 13.70 -0.77
CA LEU A 132 -2.30 14.36 0.06
C LEU A 132 -3.58 14.61 -0.73
N ASN A 133 -3.48 15.08 -1.97
CA ASN A 133 -4.63 15.27 -2.85
C ASN A 133 -5.38 13.96 -3.07
N HIS A 134 -4.66 12.88 -3.41
CA HIS A 134 -5.29 11.57 -3.60
C HIS A 134 -5.99 11.06 -2.32
N SER A 135 -5.39 11.27 -1.15
CA SER A 135 -6.00 10.91 0.13
C SER A 135 -7.25 11.73 0.45
N ILE A 136 -7.25 13.02 0.09
CA ILE A 136 -8.41 13.91 0.23
C ILE A 136 -9.53 13.47 -0.71
N ASP A 137 -9.19 13.17 -1.98
CA ASP A 137 -10.17 12.69 -2.96
C ASP A 137 -10.83 11.39 -2.49
N GLN A 138 -10.06 10.44 -1.97
CA GLN A 138 -10.60 9.20 -1.41
C GLN A 138 -11.48 9.44 -0.17
N LEU A 139 -11.13 10.42 0.65
CA LEU A 139 -11.93 10.78 1.82
C LEU A 139 -13.26 11.41 1.38
N ILE A 140 -13.23 12.27 0.37
CA ILE A 140 -14.44 12.89 -0.21
C ILE A 140 -15.35 11.82 -0.83
N ASP A 141 -14.79 10.87 -1.56
CA ASP A 141 -15.57 9.77 -2.16
C ASP A 141 -16.21 8.83 -1.11
N LYS A 142 -15.62 8.73 0.07
CA LYS A 142 -16.14 7.91 1.17
C LYS A 142 -17.09 8.65 2.10
N THR A 143 -17.15 9.97 2.02
CA THR A 143 -18.18 10.79 2.65
C THR A 143 -19.42 10.82 1.78
N VAL A 144 -20.56 11.22 2.34
CA VAL A 144 -21.79 11.37 1.54
C VAL A 144 -21.55 12.46 0.49
N PRO A 145 -21.70 12.16 -0.80
CA PRO A 145 -21.47 13.14 -1.86
C PRO A 145 -22.32 14.39 -1.69
N ALA A 146 -21.82 15.56 -2.09
CA ALA A 146 -22.58 16.82 -2.07
C ALA A 146 -23.88 16.74 -2.90
N SER A 147 -23.95 15.81 -3.86
CA SER A 147 -25.16 15.48 -4.64
C SER A 147 -26.20 14.63 -3.86
N GLY A 148 -25.88 14.24 -2.63
CA GLY A 148 -26.72 13.38 -1.79
C GLY A 148 -26.24 11.93 -1.73
N GLY A 149 -26.59 11.25 -0.68
CA GLY A 149 -26.28 9.83 -0.45
C GLY A 149 -27.33 9.18 0.44
N THR A 150 -27.32 7.85 0.49
CA THR A 150 -28.22 7.06 1.32
C THR A 150 -27.48 6.54 2.54
N PHE A 151 -27.99 6.82 3.72
CA PHE A 151 -27.56 6.19 4.96
C PHE A 151 -28.44 4.96 5.22
N THR A 152 -27.83 3.79 5.30
CA THR A 152 -28.54 2.53 5.61
C THR A 152 -28.57 2.19 7.10
N GLY A 153 -27.88 2.98 7.92
CA GLY A 153 -27.79 2.83 9.38
C GLY A 153 -28.27 4.06 10.12
N ALA A 154 -28.24 3.99 11.47
CA ALA A 154 -28.58 5.13 12.31
C ALA A 154 -27.59 6.28 12.11
N VAL A 155 -28.10 7.49 11.90
CA VAL A 155 -27.31 8.72 11.84
C VAL A 155 -27.51 9.51 13.11
N THR A 156 -26.43 9.74 13.87
CA THR A 156 -26.45 10.62 15.04
C THR A 156 -25.84 11.97 14.67
N ALA A 157 -26.65 13.01 14.59
CA ALA A 157 -26.21 14.38 14.34
C ALA A 157 -26.21 15.16 15.65
N SER A 158 -25.11 15.17 16.39
CA SER A 158 -25.01 15.85 17.70
C SER A 158 -25.10 17.37 17.60
N ALA A 159 -24.79 17.96 16.44
CA ALA A 159 -24.88 19.39 16.16
C ALA A 159 -26.16 19.78 15.40
N GLY A 160 -27.07 18.83 15.17
CA GLY A 160 -28.31 19.07 14.42
C GLY A 160 -28.15 18.87 12.91
N VAL A 161 -29.28 18.84 12.21
CA VAL A 161 -29.36 18.77 10.75
C VAL A 161 -29.87 20.11 10.24
N ILE A 162 -29.05 20.75 9.38
CA ILE A 162 -29.44 22.01 8.74
C ILE A 162 -29.90 21.66 7.32
N GLY A 163 -31.19 21.77 7.05
CA GLY A 163 -31.80 21.49 5.76
C GLY A 163 -33.24 20.99 5.86
N ASN A 164 -33.88 20.82 4.71
CA ASN A 164 -35.22 20.27 4.64
C ASN A 164 -35.18 18.75 4.75
N LEU A 165 -35.92 18.20 5.70
CA LEU A 165 -36.20 16.77 5.78
C LEU A 165 -37.42 16.47 4.89
N THR A 166 -37.21 15.73 3.80
CA THR A 166 -38.29 15.21 2.95
C THR A 166 -38.56 13.76 3.30
N GLY A 167 -39.73 13.44 3.77
CA GLY A 167 -40.12 12.07 4.19
C GLY A 167 -40.77 12.05 5.57
N ASN A 168 -41.08 10.86 6.04
CA ASN A 168 -41.67 10.69 7.36
C ASN A 168 -40.57 10.75 8.43
N ALA A 169 -40.67 11.72 9.34
CA ALA A 169 -39.91 11.71 10.57
C ALA A 169 -40.74 10.94 11.63
N SER A 170 -40.32 9.71 11.96
CA SER A 170 -40.91 8.96 13.07
C SER A 170 -40.09 9.21 14.34
N GLY A 171 -40.65 9.81 15.35
CA GLY A 171 -40.01 10.12 16.62
C GLY A 171 -40.64 11.29 17.34
N THR A 172 -40.13 11.62 18.53
CA THR A 172 -40.65 12.74 19.33
C THR A 172 -39.80 13.98 19.04
N ALA A 173 -40.40 15.03 18.47
CA ALA A 173 -39.76 16.34 18.40
C ALA A 173 -39.96 17.05 19.76
N ALA A 174 -38.87 17.31 20.49
CA ALA A 174 -38.93 17.95 21.80
C ALA A 174 -39.40 19.42 21.74
N THR A 175 -39.18 20.10 20.61
CA THR A 175 -39.61 21.49 20.42
C THR A 175 -39.76 21.79 18.92
N VAL A 176 -40.92 22.33 18.54
CA VAL A 176 -41.16 22.91 17.22
C VAL A 176 -41.34 24.40 17.40
N THR A 177 -40.37 25.20 16.92
CA THR A 177 -40.31 26.64 17.21
C THR A 177 -41.02 27.51 16.18
N THR A 178 -41.62 26.95 15.14
CA THR A 178 -42.33 27.75 14.13
C THR A 178 -43.79 27.35 14.06
N ALA A 179 -44.68 28.35 14.22
CA ALA A 179 -46.11 28.22 14.39
C ALA A 179 -46.94 27.78 13.17
N ALA A 180 -46.32 27.33 12.09
CA ALA A 180 -46.98 26.85 10.89
C ALA A 180 -46.78 25.36 10.70
N GLN A 181 -47.47 24.56 11.50
CA GLN A 181 -47.61 23.12 11.23
C GLN A 181 -49.09 22.78 11.11
N PRO A 182 -49.70 22.94 9.92
CA PRO A 182 -51.13 22.76 9.75
C PRO A 182 -51.62 21.31 9.82
N ALA A 183 -50.78 20.36 10.14
CA ALA A 183 -51.10 18.93 10.09
C ALA A 183 -50.46 18.06 11.19
N ILE A 184 -50.30 18.58 12.42
CA ILE A 184 -50.11 17.73 13.58
C ILE A 184 -51.48 17.59 14.27
N THR A 185 -52.19 16.52 13.93
CA THR A 185 -53.43 16.07 14.62
C THR A 185 -53.05 14.91 15.52
#